data_0c1f962868c86456ca812f41fe21ba1c
#
_entry.id   0c1f962868c86456ca812f41fe21ba1c
#
_cell.length_a   1.000
_cell.length_b   1.000
_cell.length_c   1.000
_cell.angle_alpha   90.00
_cell.angle_beta   90.00
_cell.angle_gamma   90.00
#
_symmetry.space_group_name_H-M   'P 1'
#
loop_
_entity.id
_entity.type
_entity.pdbx_description
1 polymer ?
#
loop_
_entity_poly.entity_id
_entity_poly.type
_entity_poly.pdbx_seq_one_letter_code
_entity_poly.pdbx_strand_id
1 'polypeptide(L)'
;MNKSLWGVFAGVCLLAASLVTSVSASAQMSEVKEKPPMYSYVSFWNIPRAQWGEMEKANANDQAILDKAMANGTLVGYGNDTNLVHQPDGYTHDDWWSSMSMAGLINVLEQFYKAGNATSSVLSSATKHGDAIYVSRYYNWHSGSWKGVYTHGASYKLKADAPDDAVDKLSKNFIAPLMEKLLADGTLHEYEIDTEAIHTEAPGTFWIFYITANAEGLDKVNAALRESMKANPMNGPAFGSMVDFTPHRDNLVRTNAAYK
;
A
#
# COMPACT_ATOMS: atom_id res chain seq x y z
N MET A 1 -44.37 83.91 14.27
CA MET A 1 -43.13 84.38 14.97
C MET A 1 -42.41 83.17 15.51
N ASN A 2 -41.10 83.17 15.32
CA ASN A 2 -40.05 82.23 15.81
C ASN A 2 -39.77 80.99 14.98
N LYS A 3 -38.85 81.09 14.20
CA LYS A 3 -37.39 80.97 14.08
C LYS A 3 -36.91 79.52 14.34
N SER A 4 -36.52 78.98 13.21
CA SER A 4 -35.71 77.81 12.97
C SER A 4 -34.36 77.82 13.71
N LEU A 5 -33.85 76.58 13.99
CA LEU A 5 -32.40 76.32 14.12
C LEU A 5 -32.11 74.95 13.55
N TRP A 6 -31.35 75.04 12.48
CA TRP A 6 -30.74 73.87 11.81
C TRP A 6 -29.51 73.41 12.60
N GLY A 7 -29.43 72.15 12.92
CA GLY A 7 -28.23 71.55 13.45
C GLY A 7 -27.74 70.52 12.44
N VAL A 8 -26.60 70.80 11.83
CA VAL A 8 -25.87 69.93 10.92
C VAL A 8 -25.08 68.92 11.74
N PHE A 9 -25.39 67.65 11.62
CA PHE A 9 -24.53 66.55 12.10
C PHE A 9 -23.76 65.95 10.91
N ALA A 10 -22.47 66.23 10.88
CA ALA A 10 -21.53 65.58 9.97
C ALA A 10 -21.23 64.18 10.48
N GLY A 11 -21.77 63.17 9.78
CA GLY A 11 -21.46 61.78 10.04
C GLY A 11 -20.14 61.39 9.36
N VAL A 12 -19.13 61.07 10.15
CA VAL A 12 -17.86 60.49 9.67
C VAL A 12 -18.07 59.01 9.47
N CYS A 13 -18.18 58.58 8.19
CA CYS A 13 -18.13 57.17 7.84
C CYS A 13 -16.69 56.66 7.93
N LEU A 14 -16.35 55.93 8.99
CA LEU A 14 -15.16 55.12 9.08
C LEU A 14 -15.38 53.83 8.29
N LEU A 15 -14.84 53.75 7.07
CA LEU A 15 -14.69 52.51 6.31
C LEU A 15 -13.55 51.70 6.95
N ALA A 16 -13.91 50.73 7.78
CA ALA A 16 -12.99 49.71 8.23
C ALA A 16 -12.81 48.71 7.06
N ALA A 17 -11.75 48.87 6.29
CA ALA A 17 -11.32 47.89 5.33
C ALA A 17 -10.76 46.65 6.08
N SER A 18 -11.58 45.62 6.25
CA SER A 18 -11.14 44.31 6.74
C SER A 18 -10.29 43.63 5.66
N LEU A 19 -8.99 43.78 5.78
CA LEU A 19 -8.02 42.92 5.05
C LEU A 19 -8.19 41.47 5.57
N VAL A 20 -9.03 40.70 4.88
CA VAL A 20 -9.03 39.26 5.03
C VAL A 20 -7.77 38.72 4.35
N THR A 21 -6.69 38.63 5.11
CA THR A 21 -5.54 37.81 4.70
C THR A 21 -6.00 36.37 4.68
N SER A 22 -6.32 35.86 3.49
CA SER A 22 -6.45 34.45 3.26
C SER A 22 -5.06 33.80 3.48
N VAL A 23 -4.81 33.41 4.72
CA VAL A 23 -3.72 32.49 5.02
C VAL A 23 -4.11 31.19 4.30
N SER A 24 -3.53 30.96 3.13
CA SER A 24 -3.51 29.64 2.53
C SER A 24 -2.80 28.73 3.53
N ALA A 25 -3.60 28.03 4.33
CA ALA A 25 -3.11 26.91 5.10
C ALA A 25 -2.70 25.85 4.05
N SER A 26 -1.45 25.91 3.58
CA SER A 26 -0.80 24.75 3.06
C SER A 26 -0.84 23.76 4.23
N ALA A 27 -1.74 22.79 4.16
CA ALA A 27 -1.75 21.67 5.08
C ALA A 27 -0.37 21.03 4.92
N GLN A 28 0.53 21.36 5.85
CA GLN A 28 1.83 20.75 5.96
C GLN A 28 1.50 19.30 6.28
N MET A 29 1.62 18.43 5.27
CA MET A 29 1.41 16.99 5.47
C MET A 29 2.37 16.60 6.58
N SER A 30 1.82 16.14 7.70
CA SER A 30 2.62 15.71 8.84
C SER A 30 3.53 14.58 8.37
N GLU A 31 4.80 14.71 8.69
CA GLU A 31 5.81 13.70 8.38
C GLU A 31 5.36 12.34 8.93
N VAL A 32 5.21 11.34 8.04
CA VAL A 32 4.85 10.00 8.45
C VAL A 32 6.06 9.34 9.11
N LYS A 33 5.87 8.87 10.34
CA LYS A 33 6.95 8.24 11.10
C LYS A 33 7.09 6.78 10.73
N GLU A 34 8.34 6.32 10.73
CA GLU A 34 8.69 4.90 10.67
C GLU A 34 8.00 4.13 11.81
N LYS A 35 7.42 2.98 11.47
CA LYS A 35 6.79 2.05 12.41
C LYS A 35 7.72 0.88 12.77
N PRO A 36 7.43 0.10 13.82
CA PRO A 36 8.11 -1.17 14.04
C PRO A 36 8.06 -2.05 12.80
N PRO A 37 9.09 -2.85 12.51
CA PRO A 37 9.11 -3.68 11.31
C PRO A 37 7.95 -4.69 11.32
N MET A 38 7.23 -4.73 10.23
CA MET A 38 6.28 -5.78 9.90
C MET A 38 6.89 -6.64 8.79
N TYR A 39 6.76 -7.93 8.92
CA TYR A 39 7.27 -8.90 7.95
C TYR A 39 6.11 -9.55 7.23
N SER A 40 6.22 -9.71 5.91
CA SER A 40 5.23 -10.37 5.06
C SER A 40 5.89 -11.50 4.27
N TYR A 41 5.37 -12.71 4.41
CA TYR A 41 5.72 -13.83 3.55
C TYR A 41 4.75 -13.83 2.38
N VAL A 42 5.26 -13.92 1.17
CA VAL A 42 4.46 -14.02 -0.04
C VAL A 42 4.92 -15.22 -0.84
N SER A 43 3.99 -16.10 -1.17
CA SER A 43 4.21 -17.30 -1.95
C SER A 43 3.55 -17.15 -3.32
N PHE A 44 4.34 -17.17 -4.38
CA PHE A 44 3.90 -16.95 -5.75
C PHE A 44 3.81 -18.25 -6.53
N TRP A 45 2.70 -18.44 -7.24
CA TRP A 45 2.40 -19.66 -7.97
C TRP A 45 1.98 -19.42 -9.40
N ASN A 46 2.49 -20.19 -10.34
CA ASN A 46 1.92 -20.27 -11.68
C ASN A 46 1.11 -21.56 -11.78
N ILE A 47 -0.19 -21.45 -11.50
CA ILE A 47 -1.16 -22.55 -11.49
C ILE A 47 -1.76 -22.72 -12.90
N PRO A 48 -1.77 -23.93 -13.47
CA PRO A 48 -2.48 -24.19 -14.73
C PRO A 48 -3.95 -23.78 -14.64
N ARG A 49 -4.47 -23.13 -15.69
CA ARG A 49 -5.83 -22.55 -15.65
C ARG A 49 -6.92 -23.58 -15.32
N ALA A 50 -6.75 -24.83 -15.73
CA ALA A 50 -7.68 -25.92 -15.39
C ALA A 50 -7.73 -26.25 -13.89
N GLN A 51 -6.76 -25.78 -13.11
CA GLN A 51 -6.62 -26.06 -11.68
C GLN A 51 -7.01 -24.85 -10.79
N TRP A 52 -7.45 -23.74 -11.35
CA TRP A 52 -7.76 -22.52 -10.58
C TRP A 52 -8.85 -22.76 -9.51
N GLY A 53 -9.90 -23.54 -9.84
CA GLY A 53 -10.92 -23.90 -8.86
C GLY A 53 -10.41 -24.81 -7.73
N GLU A 54 -9.34 -25.59 -7.96
CA GLU A 54 -8.69 -26.36 -6.90
C GLU A 54 -7.79 -25.48 -6.03
N MET A 55 -7.20 -24.42 -6.59
CA MET A 55 -6.44 -23.42 -5.82
C MET A 55 -7.34 -22.70 -4.82
N GLU A 56 -8.56 -22.27 -5.22
CA GLU A 56 -9.53 -21.68 -4.31
C GLU A 56 -9.91 -22.61 -3.15
N LYS A 57 -10.00 -23.92 -3.41
CA LYS A 57 -10.27 -24.92 -2.35
C LYS A 57 -9.05 -25.12 -1.43
N ALA A 58 -7.83 -25.08 -1.98
CA ALA A 58 -6.62 -25.17 -1.19
C ALA A 58 -6.54 -23.98 -0.21
N ASN A 59 -6.77 -22.77 -0.69
CA ASN A 59 -6.79 -21.55 0.13
C ASN A 59 -7.85 -21.63 1.24
N ALA A 60 -9.04 -22.19 0.96
CA ALA A 60 -10.06 -22.42 1.97
C ALA A 60 -9.63 -23.41 3.06
N ASN A 61 -8.81 -24.42 2.73
CA ASN A 61 -8.25 -25.37 3.71
C ASN A 61 -7.20 -24.72 4.62
N ASP A 62 -6.46 -23.74 4.10
CA ASP A 62 -5.41 -23.02 4.85
C ASP A 62 -6.00 -22.00 5.84
N GLN A 63 -7.21 -21.54 5.58
CA GLN A 63 -7.87 -20.50 6.36
C GLN A 63 -7.92 -20.80 7.86
N ALA A 64 -8.17 -22.05 8.27
CA ALA A 64 -8.23 -22.42 9.68
C ALA A 64 -6.92 -22.20 10.45
N ILE A 65 -5.78 -22.40 9.79
CA ILE A 65 -4.44 -22.15 10.34
C ILE A 65 -4.24 -20.63 10.49
N LEU A 66 -4.57 -19.89 9.43
CA LEU A 66 -4.43 -18.43 9.37
C LEU A 66 -5.33 -17.72 10.37
N ASP A 67 -6.61 -18.10 10.45
CA ASP A 67 -7.57 -17.58 11.42
C ASP A 67 -7.11 -17.78 12.86
N LYS A 68 -6.58 -18.96 13.18
CA LYS A 68 -6.01 -19.25 14.49
C LYS A 68 -4.80 -18.37 14.80
N ALA A 69 -3.94 -18.14 13.81
CA ALA A 69 -2.75 -17.30 13.95
C ALA A 69 -3.12 -15.81 14.11
N MET A 70 -4.18 -15.34 13.46
CA MET A 70 -4.75 -14.01 13.68
C MET A 70 -5.35 -13.89 15.09
N ALA A 71 -6.17 -14.86 15.49
CA ALA A 71 -6.86 -14.84 16.79
C ALA A 71 -5.91 -14.82 17.99
N ASN A 72 -4.72 -15.42 17.87
CA ASN A 72 -3.70 -15.44 18.93
C ASN A 72 -2.63 -14.34 18.80
N GLY A 73 -2.77 -13.44 17.81
CA GLY A 73 -1.85 -12.33 17.58
C GLY A 73 -0.49 -12.71 16.97
N THR A 74 -0.32 -13.93 16.45
CA THR A 74 0.87 -14.33 15.71
C THR A 74 0.94 -13.60 14.36
N LEU A 75 -0.20 -13.45 13.68
CA LEU A 75 -0.35 -12.68 12.45
C LEU A 75 -1.11 -11.37 12.70
N VAL A 76 -0.84 -10.39 11.84
CA VAL A 76 -1.56 -9.12 11.75
C VAL A 76 -2.35 -8.99 10.45
N GLY A 77 -2.18 -9.93 9.53
CA GLY A 77 -2.92 -9.99 8.28
C GLY A 77 -2.58 -11.22 7.47
N TYR A 78 -3.47 -11.59 6.55
CA TYR A 78 -3.24 -12.60 5.53
C TYR A 78 -4.22 -12.43 4.36
N GLY A 79 -3.90 -12.98 3.22
CA GLY A 79 -4.77 -12.97 2.05
C GLY A 79 -4.29 -13.87 0.92
N ASN A 80 -5.08 -13.88 -0.14
CA ASN A 80 -4.74 -14.55 -1.39
C ASN A 80 -5.27 -13.78 -2.60
N ASP A 81 -4.53 -13.87 -3.68
CA ASP A 81 -4.72 -13.04 -4.85
C ASP A 81 -4.71 -13.89 -6.14
N THR A 82 -5.40 -13.37 -7.16
CA THR A 82 -5.35 -13.89 -8.52
C THR A 82 -4.93 -12.76 -9.47
N ASN A 83 -3.88 -12.98 -10.23
CA ASN A 83 -3.38 -12.00 -11.20
C ASN A 83 -4.44 -11.70 -12.28
N LEU A 84 -4.69 -10.42 -12.53
CA LEU A 84 -5.57 -9.95 -13.60
C LEU A 84 -4.82 -9.70 -14.91
N VAL A 85 -3.57 -9.25 -14.80
CA VAL A 85 -2.71 -8.97 -15.97
C VAL A 85 -1.63 -10.04 -16.04
N HIS A 86 -1.86 -11.03 -16.89
CA HIS A 86 -0.95 -12.17 -17.05
C HIS A 86 0.25 -11.79 -17.93
N GLN A 87 1.43 -12.15 -17.46
CA GLN A 87 2.67 -12.11 -18.25
C GLN A 87 3.08 -13.53 -18.65
N PRO A 88 3.78 -13.72 -19.80
CA PRO A 88 4.12 -15.06 -20.29
C PRO A 88 4.82 -15.94 -19.26
N ASP A 89 5.75 -15.36 -18.48
CA ASP A 89 6.51 -16.07 -17.44
C ASP A 89 6.12 -15.62 -16.03
N GLY A 90 4.92 -14.99 -15.89
CA GLY A 90 4.44 -14.46 -14.63
C GLY A 90 3.77 -15.51 -13.75
N TYR A 91 3.52 -15.15 -12.52
CA TYR A 91 2.69 -15.92 -11.59
C TYR A 91 1.20 -15.62 -11.86
N THR A 92 0.34 -16.54 -11.46
CA THR A 92 -1.12 -16.44 -11.63
C THR A 92 -1.83 -16.24 -10.31
N HIS A 93 -1.24 -16.69 -9.21
CA HIS A 93 -1.76 -16.58 -7.85
C HIS A 93 -0.63 -16.27 -6.90
N ASP A 94 -1.00 -15.63 -5.79
CA ASP A 94 -0.16 -15.52 -4.62
C ASP A 94 -0.99 -15.66 -3.34
N ASP A 95 -0.31 -16.13 -2.29
CA ASP A 95 -0.81 -16.24 -0.93
C ASP A 95 0.16 -15.49 -0.03
N TRP A 96 -0.34 -14.69 0.90
CA TRP A 96 0.49 -13.90 1.78
C TRP A 96 -0.01 -13.89 3.23
N TRP A 97 0.91 -13.72 4.17
CA TRP A 97 0.60 -13.46 5.57
C TRP A 97 1.66 -12.56 6.20
N SER A 98 1.21 -11.71 7.14
CA SER A 98 2.04 -10.68 7.75
C SER A 98 2.08 -10.84 9.27
N SER A 99 3.26 -10.59 9.85
CA SER A 99 3.52 -10.69 11.30
C SER A 99 4.45 -9.57 11.76
N MET A 100 4.34 -9.18 13.02
CA MET A 100 5.30 -8.26 13.64
C MET A 100 6.64 -8.93 14.00
N SER A 101 6.83 -10.21 13.63
CA SER A 101 8.09 -10.92 13.84
C SER A 101 8.35 -11.98 12.76
N MET A 102 9.60 -12.14 12.38
CA MET A 102 10.04 -13.23 11.49
C MET A 102 9.66 -14.61 12.04
N ALA A 103 9.78 -14.81 13.35
CA ALA A 103 9.39 -16.07 13.99
C ALA A 103 7.90 -16.37 13.81
N GLY A 104 7.04 -15.35 13.84
CA GLY A 104 5.61 -15.50 13.57
C GLY A 104 5.34 -16.03 12.17
N LEU A 105 6.00 -15.49 11.15
CA LEU A 105 5.88 -15.96 9.77
C LEU A 105 6.28 -17.44 9.64
N ILE A 106 7.46 -17.77 10.13
CA ILE A 106 8.02 -19.13 10.01
C ILE A 106 7.17 -20.13 10.79
N ASN A 107 6.66 -19.77 11.96
CA ASN A 107 5.76 -20.65 12.72
C ASN A 107 4.48 -20.98 11.97
N VAL A 108 3.93 -20.07 11.17
CA VAL A 108 2.76 -20.34 10.33
C VAL A 108 3.14 -21.24 9.16
N LEU A 109 4.25 -20.96 8.47
CA LEU A 109 4.77 -21.81 7.39
C LEU A 109 4.97 -23.27 7.85
N GLU A 110 5.59 -23.46 9.03
CA GLU A 110 5.78 -24.78 9.63
C GLU A 110 4.43 -25.50 9.92
N GLN A 111 3.37 -24.77 10.23
CA GLN A 111 2.05 -25.37 10.40
C GLN A 111 1.48 -25.85 9.06
N PHE A 112 1.67 -25.12 7.96
CA PHE A 112 1.30 -25.56 6.63
C PHE A 112 2.03 -26.84 6.22
N TYR A 113 3.34 -26.94 6.46
CA TYR A 113 4.10 -28.17 6.21
C TYR A 113 3.58 -29.35 7.05
N LYS A 114 3.33 -29.15 8.33
CA LYS A 114 2.80 -30.18 9.24
C LYS A 114 1.39 -30.65 8.86
N ALA A 115 0.58 -29.76 8.32
CA ALA A 115 -0.77 -30.09 7.84
C ALA A 115 -0.77 -30.76 6.45
N GLY A 116 0.37 -30.75 5.74
CA GLY A 116 0.48 -31.24 4.36
C GLY A 116 -0.05 -30.25 3.30
N ASN A 117 -0.46 -29.05 3.71
CA ASN A 117 -1.06 -28.05 2.82
C ASN A 117 -0.05 -27.54 1.78
N ALA A 118 1.20 -27.31 2.21
CA ALA A 118 2.30 -26.88 1.32
C ALA A 118 2.64 -27.86 0.19
N THR A 119 2.18 -29.12 0.27
CA THR A 119 2.40 -30.17 -0.70
C THR A 119 1.09 -30.68 -1.32
N SER A 120 0.05 -29.88 -1.34
CA SER A 120 -1.22 -30.21 -1.97
C SER A 120 -1.05 -30.49 -3.47
N SER A 121 -1.97 -31.25 -4.06
CA SER A 121 -1.88 -31.66 -5.47
C SER A 121 -1.92 -30.46 -6.42
N VAL A 122 -2.67 -29.41 -6.08
CA VAL A 122 -2.74 -28.20 -6.90
C VAL A 122 -1.42 -27.42 -6.86
N LEU A 123 -0.81 -27.23 -5.69
CA LEU A 123 0.49 -26.57 -5.57
C LEU A 123 1.60 -27.39 -6.24
N SER A 124 1.54 -28.73 -6.12
CA SER A 124 2.45 -29.63 -6.82
C SER A 124 2.31 -29.59 -8.35
N SER A 125 1.18 -29.10 -8.88
CA SER A 125 0.95 -28.92 -10.31
C SER A 125 1.47 -27.57 -10.84
N ALA A 126 1.91 -26.67 -9.98
CA ALA A 126 2.42 -25.37 -10.38
C ALA A 126 3.61 -25.52 -11.33
N THR A 127 3.59 -24.75 -12.41
CA THR A 127 4.70 -24.77 -13.40
C THR A 127 5.84 -23.83 -12.99
N LYS A 128 5.59 -22.94 -12.04
CA LYS A 128 6.56 -22.04 -11.44
C LYS A 128 6.13 -21.72 -10.02
N HIS A 129 7.10 -21.61 -9.13
CA HIS A 129 6.91 -21.20 -7.75
C HIS A 129 8.07 -20.32 -7.31
N GLY A 130 7.79 -19.37 -6.42
CA GLY A 130 8.78 -18.54 -5.78
C GLY A 130 8.20 -17.98 -4.48
N ASP A 131 9.08 -17.67 -3.55
CA ASP A 131 8.75 -17.06 -2.27
C ASP A 131 9.54 -15.78 -2.06
N ALA A 132 8.95 -14.85 -1.33
CA ALA A 132 9.65 -13.66 -0.85
C ALA A 132 9.29 -13.40 0.60
N ILE A 133 10.23 -12.84 1.35
CA ILE A 133 9.97 -12.29 2.68
C ILE A 133 10.31 -10.81 2.65
N TYR A 134 9.28 -10.00 2.76
CA TYR A 134 9.40 -8.55 2.81
C TYR A 134 9.47 -8.03 4.23
N VAL A 135 10.00 -6.82 4.39
CA VAL A 135 9.92 -6.03 5.61
C VAL A 135 9.42 -4.63 5.28
N SER A 136 8.35 -4.23 5.94
CA SER A 136 7.75 -2.91 5.83
C SER A 136 7.95 -2.12 7.13
N ARG A 137 8.24 -0.82 6.98
CA ARG A 137 8.33 0.15 8.09
C ARG A 137 7.39 1.34 7.87
N TYR A 138 6.83 1.46 6.68
CA TYR A 138 5.82 2.43 6.28
C TYR A 138 4.60 1.67 5.75
N TYR A 139 3.64 1.46 6.60
CA TYR A 139 2.42 0.69 6.31
C TYR A 139 1.27 1.20 7.16
N ASN A 140 0.05 1.03 6.67
CA ASN A 140 -1.16 1.23 7.46
C ASN A 140 -2.34 0.53 6.81
N TRP A 141 -3.39 0.22 7.60
CA TRP A 141 -4.59 -0.44 7.12
C TRP A 141 -5.82 -0.12 7.96
N HIS A 142 -6.99 -0.34 7.39
CA HIS A 142 -8.23 -0.48 8.16
C HIS A 142 -8.39 -1.93 8.58
N SER A 143 -8.71 -2.19 9.86
CA SER A 143 -9.01 -3.56 10.29
C SER A 143 -10.32 -4.04 9.68
N GLY A 144 -10.34 -5.30 9.23
CA GLY A 144 -11.51 -5.89 8.61
C GLY A 144 -11.21 -7.10 7.74
N SER A 145 -12.21 -7.49 6.95
CA SER A 145 -12.05 -8.50 5.92
C SER A 145 -12.63 -8.00 4.60
N TRP A 146 -11.92 -8.23 3.51
CA TRP A 146 -12.30 -7.76 2.18
C TRP A 146 -12.26 -8.90 1.17
N LYS A 147 -13.19 -8.89 0.21
CA LYS A 147 -13.28 -9.90 -0.84
C LYS A 147 -13.54 -9.24 -2.19
N GLY A 148 -12.84 -9.71 -3.22
CA GLY A 148 -13.02 -9.22 -4.57
C GLY A 148 -12.57 -7.78 -4.79
N VAL A 149 -11.67 -7.29 -3.93
CA VAL A 149 -11.00 -6.00 -4.01
C VAL A 149 -9.79 -6.07 -4.92
N TYR A 150 -9.03 -4.99 -5.08
CA TYR A 150 -7.90 -4.95 -6.01
C TYR A 150 -6.62 -4.54 -5.29
N THR A 151 -5.58 -5.36 -5.43
CA THR A 151 -4.23 -5.02 -5.00
C THR A 151 -3.39 -4.61 -6.20
N HIS A 152 -2.70 -3.49 -6.06
CA HIS A 152 -1.68 -3.06 -6.99
C HIS A 152 -0.33 -3.13 -6.29
N GLY A 153 0.62 -3.79 -6.93
CA GLY A 153 2.01 -3.86 -6.50
C GLY A 153 2.92 -3.23 -7.56
N ALA A 154 3.82 -2.35 -7.14
CA ALA A 154 4.79 -1.72 -8.02
C ALA A 154 6.20 -1.95 -7.50
N SER A 155 7.07 -2.57 -8.30
CA SER A 155 8.48 -2.76 -7.97
C SER A 155 9.34 -1.67 -8.58
N TYR A 156 10.31 -1.19 -7.81
CA TYR A 156 11.27 -0.15 -8.19
C TYR A 156 12.68 -0.59 -7.82
N LYS A 157 13.66 0.02 -8.50
CA LYS A 157 15.07 -0.17 -8.23
C LYS A 157 15.72 1.14 -7.83
N LEU A 158 16.47 1.15 -6.74
CA LEU A 158 17.35 2.28 -6.44
C LEU A 158 18.51 2.35 -7.44
N LYS A 159 18.93 3.56 -7.78
CA LYS A 159 20.19 3.80 -8.51
C LYS A 159 21.39 3.37 -7.67
N ALA A 160 22.47 3.00 -8.31
CA ALA A 160 23.70 2.57 -7.63
C ALA A 160 24.34 3.66 -6.75
N ASP A 161 24.08 4.93 -7.07
CA ASP A 161 24.56 6.12 -6.33
C ASP A 161 23.48 6.73 -5.42
N ALA A 162 22.32 6.07 -5.26
CA ALA A 162 21.30 6.51 -4.32
C ALA A 162 21.82 6.44 -2.87
N PRO A 163 21.43 7.38 -2.00
CA PRO A 163 21.78 7.32 -0.60
C PRO A 163 21.29 6.03 0.08
N ASP A 164 21.99 5.53 1.10
CA ASP A 164 21.60 4.31 1.83
C ASP A 164 20.20 4.41 2.45
N ASP A 165 19.75 5.61 2.81
CA ASP A 165 18.44 5.91 3.36
C ASP A 165 17.42 6.35 2.30
N ALA A 166 17.66 6.04 1.01
CA ALA A 166 16.80 6.50 -0.09
C ALA A 166 15.36 6.00 0.04
N VAL A 167 15.14 4.71 0.39
CA VAL A 167 13.78 4.17 0.58
C VAL A 167 13.08 4.87 1.73
N ASP A 168 13.77 5.11 2.85
CA ASP A 168 13.22 5.85 3.99
C ASP A 168 12.80 7.28 3.57
N LYS A 169 13.68 8.01 2.89
CA LYS A 169 13.38 9.36 2.39
C LYS A 169 12.20 9.39 1.42
N LEU A 170 12.15 8.44 0.48
CA LEU A 170 11.04 8.34 -0.47
C LEU A 170 9.74 8.02 0.24
N SER A 171 9.76 7.05 1.16
CA SER A 171 8.61 6.64 1.94
C SER A 171 8.05 7.79 2.78
N LYS A 172 8.90 8.39 3.61
CA LYS A 172 8.54 9.41 4.58
C LYS A 172 8.05 10.72 3.96
N ASN A 173 8.69 11.15 2.86
CA ASN A 173 8.44 12.47 2.30
C ASN A 173 7.46 12.48 1.11
N PHE A 174 7.28 11.35 0.43
CA PHE A 174 6.51 11.33 -0.82
C PHE A 174 5.41 10.26 -0.81
N ILE A 175 5.74 9.00 -0.49
CA ILE A 175 4.81 7.89 -0.72
C ILE A 175 3.81 7.79 0.43
N ALA A 176 4.28 7.58 1.66
CA ALA A 176 3.42 7.34 2.81
C ALA A 176 2.46 8.52 3.10
N PRO A 177 2.86 9.81 3.00
CA PRO A 177 1.90 10.91 3.19
C PRO A 177 0.72 10.88 2.21
N LEU A 178 0.96 10.48 0.95
CA LEU A 178 -0.11 10.33 -0.03
C LEU A 178 -1.00 9.12 0.29
N MET A 179 -0.39 8.00 0.64
CA MET A 179 -1.12 6.77 0.98
C MET A 179 -1.97 6.94 2.24
N GLU A 180 -1.45 7.62 3.28
CA GLU A 180 -2.21 7.94 4.50
C GLU A 180 -3.45 8.80 4.19
N LYS A 181 -3.34 9.77 3.28
CA LYS A 181 -4.50 10.57 2.84
C LYS A 181 -5.55 9.68 2.15
N LEU A 182 -5.13 8.80 1.25
CA LEU A 182 -6.02 7.90 0.52
C LEU A 182 -6.62 6.81 1.42
N LEU A 183 -5.90 6.40 2.45
CA LEU A 183 -6.42 5.51 3.49
C LEU A 183 -7.50 6.24 4.31
N ALA A 184 -7.20 7.46 4.76
CA ALA A 184 -8.10 8.26 5.60
C ALA A 184 -9.42 8.61 4.89
N ASP A 185 -9.44 8.76 3.56
CA ASP A 185 -10.65 9.02 2.78
C ASP A 185 -11.38 7.75 2.32
N GLY A 186 -10.87 6.56 2.67
CA GLY A 186 -11.46 5.27 2.36
C GLY A 186 -11.21 4.77 0.93
N THR A 187 -10.34 5.43 0.17
CA THR A 187 -9.92 4.95 -1.15
C THR A 187 -9.09 3.67 -1.05
N LEU A 188 -8.22 3.60 -0.03
CA LEU A 188 -7.43 2.42 0.28
C LEU A 188 -7.99 1.68 1.49
N HIS A 189 -7.83 0.37 1.49
CA HIS A 189 -7.94 -0.48 2.68
C HIS A 189 -6.60 -0.63 3.39
N GLU A 190 -5.53 -0.62 2.63
CA GLU A 190 -4.17 -0.89 3.09
C GLU A 190 -3.13 -0.30 2.15
N TYR A 191 -1.95 0.01 2.68
CA TYR A 191 -0.72 0.20 1.91
C TYR A 191 0.50 -0.30 2.70
N GLU A 192 1.51 -0.75 1.97
CA GLU A 192 2.82 -1.17 2.46
C GLU A 192 3.92 -0.64 1.54
N ILE A 193 5.06 -0.26 2.11
CA ILE A 193 6.28 0.08 1.38
C ILE A 193 7.37 -0.85 1.87
N ASP A 194 7.80 -1.74 1.00
CA ASP A 194 8.55 -2.93 1.35
C ASP A 194 9.96 -2.94 0.78
N THR A 195 10.86 -3.52 1.56
CA THR A 195 12.14 -4.03 1.08
C THR A 195 12.22 -5.52 1.39
N GLU A 196 13.18 -6.24 0.81
CA GLU A 196 13.35 -7.64 1.17
C GLU A 196 14.02 -7.81 2.54
N ALA A 197 13.44 -8.68 3.35
CA ALA A 197 14.07 -9.15 4.58
C ALA A 197 15.05 -10.30 4.30
N ILE A 198 14.75 -11.12 3.29
CA ILE A 198 15.64 -12.15 2.73
C ILE A 198 15.84 -11.80 1.25
N HIS A 199 17.08 -11.50 0.86
CA HIS A 199 17.38 -11.00 -0.47
C HIS A 199 17.33 -12.13 -1.52
N THR A 200 16.26 -12.16 -2.28
CA THR A 200 16.05 -13.05 -3.44
C THR A 200 16.10 -12.28 -4.75
N GLU A 201 15.91 -10.96 -4.71
CA GLU A 201 16.03 -10.05 -5.83
C GLU A 201 17.34 -9.25 -5.79
N ALA A 202 17.59 -8.50 -6.85
CA ALA A 202 18.77 -7.66 -6.94
C ALA A 202 18.78 -6.55 -5.87
N PRO A 203 19.89 -6.32 -5.16
CA PRO A 203 19.98 -5.33 -4.08
C PRO A 203 19.46 -3.95 -4.49
N GLY A 204 18.73 -3.28 -3.59
CA GLY A 204 18.11 -1.97 -3.81
C GLY A 204 16.74 -2.04 -4.50
N THR A 205 16.15 -3.22 -4.67
CA THR A 205 14.75 -3.35 -5.08
C THR A 205 13.84 -3.05 -3.88
N PHE A 206 12.76 -2.30 -4.13
CA PHE A 206 11.72 -2.03 -3.15
C PHE A 206 10.35 -2.04 -3.83
N TRP A 207 9.29 -2.21 -3.05
CA TRP A 207 7.92 -2.31 -3.55
C TRP A 207 6.99 -1.33 -2.87
N ILE A 208 5.94 -0.95 -3.58
CA ILE A 208 4.81 -0.22 -3.04
C ILE A 208 3.57 -1.06 -3.33
N PHE A 209 2.93 -1.56 -2.29
CA PHE A 209 1.66 -2.27 -2.38
C PHE A 209 0.53 -1.43 -1.81
N TYR A 210 -0.65 -1.53 -2.42
CA TYR A 210 -1.87 -0.98 -1.85
C TYR A 210 -3.10 -1.75 -2.30
N ILE A 211 -4.10 -1.81 -1.41
CA ILE A 211 -5.38 -2.46 -1.65
C ILE A 211 -6.45 -1.39 -1.77
N THR A 212 -7.19 -1.37 -2.90
CA THR A 212 -8.33 -0.48 -3.11
C THR A 212 -9.65 -1.21 -2.93
N ALA A 213 -10.67 -0.51 -2.45
CA ALA A 213 -12.00 -1.09 -2.22
C ALA A 213 -12.70 -1.58 -3.49
N ASN A 214 -12.36 -0.97 -4.64
CA ASN A 214 -12.97 -1.26 -5.94
C ASN A 214 -12.09 -0.71 -7.08
N ALA A 215 -12.47 -0.94 -8.33
CA ALA A 215 -11.72 -0.48 -9.50
C ALA A 215 -11.62 1.06 -9.59
N GLU A 216 -12.65 1.79 -9.15
CA GLU A 216 -12.63 3.26 -9.10
C GLU A 216 -11.56 3.79 -8.13
N GLY A 217 -11.21 3.00 -7.12
CA GLY A 217 -10.10 3.29 -6.20
C GLY A 217 -8.76 3.38 -6.94
N LEU A 218 -8.51 2.52 -7.92
CA LEU A 218 -7.31 2.57 -8.76
C LEU A 218 -7.21 3.90 -9.52
N ASP A 219 -8.33 4.36 -10.09
CA ASP A 219 -8.39 5.66 -10.79
C ASP A 219 -8.15 6.83 -9.83
N LYS A 220 -8.68 6.77 -8.61
CA LYS A 220 -8.45 7.78 -7.56
C LYS A 220 -7.00 7.84 -7.14
N VAL A 221 -6.33 6.70 -6.95
CA VAL A 221 -4.88 6.66 -6.65
C VAL A 221 -4.09 7.32 -7.77
N ASN A 222 -4.36 6.95 -9.03
CA ASN A 222 -3.71 7.55 -10.19
C ASN A 222 -3.95 9.07 -10.30
N ALA A 223 -5.16 9.52 -10.01
CA ALA A 223 -5.48 10.95 -9.98
C ALA A 223 -4.71 11.68 -8.86
N ALA A 224 -4.68 11.10 -7.65
CA ALA A 224 -3.98 11.67 -6.50
C ALA A 224 -2.47 11.76 -6.72
N LEU A 225 -1.86 10.77 -7.35
CA LEU A 225 -0.44 10.79 -7.77
C LEU A 225 -0.19 11.96 -8.72
N ARG A 226 -1.00 12.14 -9.77
CA ARG A 226 -0.88 13.26 -10.71
C ARG A 226 -1.03 14.62 -10.03
N GLU A 227 -2.01 14.76 -9.14
CA GLU A 227 -2.23 16.01 -8.40
C GLU A 227 -1.09 16.30 -7.40
N SER A 228 -0.55 15.27 -6.74
CA SER A 228 0.62 15.41 -5.87
C SER A 228 1.85 15.93 -6.65
N MET A 229 2.08 15.40 -7.86
CA MET A 229 3.17 15.87 -8.73
C MET A 229 2.96 17.30 -9.23
N LYS A 230 1.71 17.71 -9.52
CA LYS A 230 1.39 19.09 -9.89
C LYS A 230 1.58 20.07 -8.73
N ALA A 231 1.10 19.69 -7.53
CA ALA A 231 1.21 20.50 -6.33
C ALA A 231 2.66 20.70 -5.89
N ASN A 232 3.50 19.69 -6.10
CA ASN A 232 4.92 19.68 -5.74
C ASN A 232 5.77 19.24 -6.95
N PRO A 233 6.06 20.11 -7.92
CA PRO A 233 6.77 19.74 -9.16
C PRO A 233 8.15 19.15 -8.94
N MET A 234 8.77 19.37 -7.76
CA MET A 234 10.07 18.79 -7.41
C MET A 234 9.99 17.31 -6.99
N ASN A 235 8.80 16.78 -6.68
CA ASN A 235 8.65 15.39 -6.26
C ASN A 235 9.11 14.41 -7.37
N GLY A 236 8.74 14.65 -8.61
CA GLY A 236 9.15 13.83 -9.76
C GLY A 236 10.67 13.77 -9.93
N PRO A 237 11.37 14.92 -10.07
CA PRO A 237 12.83 14.96 -10.11
C PRO A 237 13.50 14.35 -8.88
N ALA A 238 12.99 14.57 -7.66
CA ALA A 238 13.53 13.99 -6.45
C ALA A 238 13.41 12.47 -6.44
N PHE A 239 12.24 11.93 -6.80
CA PHE A 239 12.04 10.48 -6.96
C PHE A 239 12.97 9.92 -8.04
N GLY A 240 13.00 10.53 -9.23
CA GLY A 240 13.83 10.13 -10.36
C GLY A 240 15.33 10.30 -10.14
N SER A 241 15.78 11.10 -9.15
CA SER A 241 17.19 11.17 -8.77
C SER A 241 17.68 9.93 -8.03
N MET A 242 16.77 9.22 -7.34
CA MET A 242 17.08 8.04 -6.50
C MET A 242 16.67 6.71 -7.15
N VAL A 243 15.71 6.73 -8.10
CA VAL A 243 15.09 5.51 -8.65
C VAL A 243 15.50 5.33 -10.12
N ASP A 244 15.89 4.09 -10.47
CA ASP A 244 16.03 3.60 -11.83
C ASP A 244 14.70 2.97 -12.26
N PHE A 245 14.04 3.58 -13.25
CA PHE A 245 12.76 3.10 -13.78
C PHE A 245 12.89 1.98 -14.83
N THR A 246 14.11 1.65 -15.27
CA THR A 246 14.32 0.64 -16.32
C THR A 246 13.75 -0.74 -15.93
N PRO A 247 13.96 -1.25 -14.70
CA PRO A 247 13.40 -2.53 -14.28
C PRO A 247 12.02 -2.41 -13.64
N HIS A 248 11.42 -1.21 -13.57
CA HIS A 248 10.11 -1.01 -12.96
C HIS A 248 9.04 -1.94 -13.56
N ARG A 249 8.25 -2.56 -12.70
CA ARG A 249 7.12 -3.42 -13.08
C ARG A 249 5.94 -3.15 -12.17
N ASP A 250 4.74 -3.24 -12.76
CA ASP A 250 3.48 -3.22 -12.06
C ASP A 250 2.84 -4.60 -12.08
N ASN A 251 2.15 -4.93 -11.01
CA ASN A 251 1.28 -6.09 -10.89
C ASN A 251 -0.10 -5.62 -10.42
N LEU A 252 -1.14 -6.10 -11.08
CA LEU A 252 -2.52 -5.87 -10.69
C LEU A 252 -3.20 -7.19 -10.47
N VAL A 253 -3.67 -7.40 -9.25
CA VAL A 253 -4.32 -8.63 -8.83
C VAL A 253 -5.73 -8.35 -8.31
N ARG A 254 -6.58 -9.35 -8.39
CA ARG A 254 -7.83 -9.41 -7.66
C ARG A 254 -7.56 -10.13 -6.35
N THR A 255 -7.73 -9.42 -5.26
CA THR A 255 -7.67 -9.99 -3.91
C THR A 255 -8.95 -10.76 -3.65
N ASN A 256 -8.86 -12.09 -3.64
CA ASN A 256 -10.00 -12.97 -3.43
C ASN A 256 -10.49 -12.88 -1.98
N ALA A 257 -9.54 -12.83 -1.04
CA ALA A 257 -9.79 -12.58 0.37
C ALA A 257 -8.57 -11.93 1.02
N ALA A 258 -8.78 -10.96 1.88
CA ALA A 258 -7.78 -10.35 2.76
C ALA A 258 -8.37 -10.08 4.14
N TYR A 259 -7.56 -10.22 5.16
CA TYR A 259 -7.92 -10.06 6.57
C TYR A 259 -6.81 -9.28 7.29
N LYS A 260 -7.20 -8.23 8.05
CA LYS A 260 -6.27 -7.37 8.82
C LYS A 260 -6.81 -7.01 10.21
#